data_e38a2491f3c95c96490aa4c2786c0246
#
_entry.id   e38a2491f3c95c96490aa4c2786c0246
#
_cell.length_a   1.000
_cell.length_b   1.000
_cell.length_c   1.000
_cell.angle_alpha   90.00
_cell.angle_beta   90.00
_cell.angle_gamma   90.00
#
_symmetry.space_group_name_H-M   'P 1'
#
loop_
_entity.id
_entity.type
_entity.pdbx_description
1 polymer ?
#
loop_
_entity_poly.entity_id
_entity_poly.type
_entity_poly.pdbx_seq_one_letter_code
_entity_poly.pdbx_strand_id
1 'polypeptide(L)'
;TIYLFIYIEYSVSLDAFIKRPFMKDKIEFIAFDADDTLWESELYIQEFEHKFCNLLRQYLPASSISQRFFETEMKNLHMYGYGLKSIMLSMTETICKVTDGNGNMHLIEEVIGWGQELLQKPVTLLEGVKETISSLHGKYKLVLATKGDLFDQKRKIEASGLREYFHHIEIMSDKKIDDYQRLIDTLGCPPEKLLMIGNSVKSDILPVLELGGYAAHVPY
;
A
#
# COMPACT_ATOMS: atom_id res chain seq x y z
N THR A 1 -12.18 -16.70 20.96
CA THR A 1 -11.34 -16.80 19.74
C THR A 1 -10.06 -16.04 20.05
N ILE A 2 -8.93 -16.75 20.15
CA ILE A 2 -7.61 -16.14 20.39
C ILE A 2 -7.11 -15.70 19.01
N TYR A 3 -7.12 -14.40 18.73
CA TYR A 3 -6.48 -13.85 17.57
C TYR A 3 -4.97 -13.93 17.75
N LEU A 4 -4.29 -14.69 16.91
CA LEU A 4 -2.83 -14.75 16.92
C LEU A 4 -2.30 -13.53 16.12
N PHE A 5 -2.16 -12.40 16.81
CA PHE A 5 -1.45 -11.24 16.31
C PHE A 5 0.05 -11.49 16.49
N ILE A 6 0.82 -11.47 15.40
CA ILE A 6 2.25 -11.64 15.46
C ILE A 6 2.92 -10.39 14.94
N TYR A 7 3.58 -9.72 15.87
CA TYR A 7 4.54 -8.67 15.59
C TYR A 7 5.86 -9.33 15.20
N ILE A 8 6.31 -9.14 13.97
CA ILE A 8 7.64 -9.57 13.54
C ILE A 8 8.59 -8.41 13.83
N GLU A 9 9.28 -8.47 14.97
CA GLU A 9 10.45 -7.62 15.17
C GLU A 9 11.54 -8.02 14.16
N TYR A 10 12.38 -7.06 13.76
CA TYR A 10 13.51 -7.21 12.81
C TYR A 10 14.46 -8.39 13.08
N SER A 11 14.30 -9.10 14.20
CA SER A 11 15.17 -10.19 14.64
C SER A 11 14.74 -11.59 14.20
N VAL A 12 13.52 -11.78 13.67
CA VAL A 12 13.03 -13.11 13.23
C VAL A 12 12.69 -13.05 11.75
N SER A 13 13.43 -13.80 10.94
CA SER A 13 13.12 -13.89 9.51
C SER A 13 11.71 -14.47 9.30
N LEU A 14 10.97 -13.96 8.32
CA LEU A 14 9.66 -14.48 7.91
C LEU A 14 9.71 -16.00 7.66
N ASP A 15 10.80 -16.49 7.06
CA ASP A 15 11.04 -17.92 6.81
C ASP A 15 11.11 -18.75 8.11
N ALA A 16 11.76 -18.21 9.16
CA ALA A 16 11.81 -18.88 10.49
C ALA A 16 10.42 -18.86 11.18
N PHE A 17 9.63 -17.83 10.93
CA PHE A 17 8.27 -17.72 11.44
C PHE A 17 7.32 -18.75 10.80
N ILE A 18 7.33 -18.83 9.47
CA ILE A 18 6.48 -19.76 8.69
C ILE A 18 6.87 -21.21 8.95
N LYS A 19 8.13 -21.49 9.27
CA LYS A 19 8.63 -22.84 9.60
C LYS A 19 8.23 -23.35 10.99
N ARG A 20 7.53 -22.56 11.82
CA ARG A 20 7.01 -23.08 13.10
C ARG A 20 6.05 -24.25 12.84
N PRO A 21 6.19 -25.39 13.54
CA PRO A 21 5.42 -26.62 13.27
C PRO A 21 3.90 -26.41 13.24
N PHE A 22 3.41 -25.42 14.01
CA PHE A 22 1.99 -25.09 14.11
C PHE A 22 1.40 -24.41 12.85
N MET A 23 2.23 -23.72 12.06
CA MET A 23 1.78 -22.93 10.90
C MET A 23 1.98 -23.66 9.57
N LYS A 24 3.05 -24.46 9.46
CA LYS A 24 3.50 -25.07 8.20
C LYS A 24 2.45 -25.93 7.50
N ASP A 25 1.65 -26.65 8.26
CA ASP A 25 0.65 -27.59 7.72
C ASP A 25 -0.73 -26.94 7.53
N LYS A 26 -0.90 -25.68 7.95
CA LYS A 26 -2.18 -24.98 7.89
C LYS A 26 -2.25 -23.96 6.76
N ILE A 27 -1.15 -23.27 6.48
CA ILE A 27 -1.12 -22.21 5.47
C ILE A 27 -0.93 -22.80 4.07
N GLU A 28 -1.80 -22.40 3.14
CA GLU A 28 -1.71 -22.76 1.73
C GLU A 28 -1.41 -21.50 0.87
N PHE A 29 -2.00 -20.36 1.25
CA PHE A 29 -1.85 -19.09 0.59
C PHE A 29 -1.12 -18.08 1.47
N ILE A 30 -0.14 -17.38 0.90
CA ILE A 30 0.51 -16.24 1.54
C ILE A 30 0.25 -15.02 0.68
N ALA A 31 -0.54 -14.09 1.23
CA ALA A 31 -0.83 -12.81 0.60
C ALA A 31 0.13 -11.73 1.12
N PHE A 32 0.64 -10.93 0.22
CA PHE A 32 1.50 -9.79 0.53
C PHE A 32 0.82 -8.48 0.13
N ASP A 33 0.88 -7.51 0.99
CA ASP A 33 0.73 -6.12 0.56
C ASP A 33 1.93 -5.72 -0.30
N ALA A 34 1.82 -4.59 -0.98
CA ALA A 34 2.83 -4.15 -1.93
C ALA A 34 3.63 -2.94 -1.45
N ASP A 35 2.97 -1.77 -1.37
CA ASP A 35 3.60 -0.49 -1.01
C ASP A 35 4.07 -0.53 0.45
N ASP A 36 5.35 -0.27 0.69
CA ASP A 36 6.00 -0.30 2.00
C ASP A 36 5.99 -1.67 2.71
N THR A 37 5.70 -2.73 1.91
CA THR A 37 5.85 -4.13 2.31
C THR A 37 6.83 -4.85 1.37
N LEU A 38 6.71 -4.66 0.06
CA LEU A 38 7.61 -5.24 -0.94
C LEU A 38 8.54 -4.21 -1.58
N TRP A 39 8.10 -2.96 -1.71
CA TRP A 39 8.87 -1.85 -2.28
C TRP A 39 8.55 -0.53 -1.61
N GLU A 40 9.47 0.42 -1.73
CA GLU A 40 9.33 1.75 -1.17
C GLU A 40 8.24 2.55 -1.87
N SER A 41 7.38 3.22 -1.10
CA SER A 41 6.34 4.11 -1.58
C SER A 41 6.17 5.35 -0.70
N GLU A 42 6.00 5.17 0.61
CA GLU A 42 5.70 6.25 1.57
C GLU A 42 6.73 7.38 1.54
N LEU A 43 8.03 7.06 1.48
CA LEU A 43 9.08 8.07 1.41
C LEU A 43 8.90 9.01 0.20
N TYR A 44 8.50 8.48 -0.95
CA TYR A 44 8.27 9.29 -2.14
C TYR A 44 7.03 10.17 -2.02
N ILE A 45 5.99 9.69 -1.36
CA ILE A 45 4.78 10.47 -1.09
C ILE A 45 5.10 11.60 -0.11
N GLN A 46 5.85 11.33 0.96
CA GLN A 46 6.27 12.35 1.92
C GLN A 46 7.14 13.44 1.28
N GLU A 47 8.07 13.07 0.39
CA GLU A 47 8.83 14.04 -0.41
C GLU A 47 7.93 14.92 -1.26
N PHE A 48 6.93 14.34 -1.89
CA PHE A 48 5.95 15.05 -2.72
C PHE A 48 5.13 16.04 -1.88
N GLU A 49 4.60 15.61 -0.73
CA GLU A 49 3.88 16.48 0.20
C GLU A 49 4.76 17.61 0.72
N HIS A 50 6.03 17.33 1.02
CA HIS A 50 6.97 18.35 1.47
C HIS A 50 7.23 19.41 0.38
N LYS A 51 7.43 19.00 -0.88
CA LYS A 51 7.53 19.92 -2.03
C LYS A 51 6.27 20.78 -2.15
N PHE A 52 5.09 20.16 -2.03
CA PHE A 52 3.80 20.83 -2.08
C PHE A 52 3.62 21.87 -0.98
N CYS A 53 3.93 21.54 0.25
CA CYS A 53 3.88 22.49 1.37
C CYS A 53 4.85 23.67 1.15
N ASN A 54 6.02 23.42 0.60
CA ASN A 54 6.99 24.47 0.29
C ASN A 54 6.52 25.39 -0.83
N LEU A 55 5.87 24.85 -1.88
CA LEU A 55 5.31 25.60 -3.00
C LEU A 55 4.30 26.65 -2.55
N LEU A 56 3.48 26.31 -1.56
CA LEU A 56 2.41 27.19 -1.05
C LEU A 56 2.83 28.03 0.16
N ARG A 57 4.07 27.97 0.59
CA ARG A 57 4.56 28.65 1.81
C ARG A 57 4.34 30.17 1.82
N GLN A 58 4.28 30.80 0.64
CA GLN A 58 3.99 32.23 0.53
C GLN A 58 2.53 32.60 0.88
N TYR A 59 1.61 31.64 0.85
CA TYR A 59 0.20 31.85 1.15
C TYR A 59 -0.15 31.51 2.59
N LEU A 60 0.40 30.41 3.13
CA LEU A 60 0.12 29.91 4.47
C LEU A 60 1.37 29.21 5.07
N PRO A 61 1.44 29.09 6.42
CA PRO A 61 2.43 28.22 7.06
C PRO A 61 2.30 26.76 6.61
N ALA A 62 3.42 26.04 6.51
CA ALA A 62 3.46 24.66 6.01
C ALA A 62 2.53 23.71 6.80
N SER A 63 2.45 23.85 8.12
CA SER A 63 1.54 23.04 8.95
C SER A 63 0.05 23.25 8.59
N SER A 64 -0.33 24.50 8.27
CA SER A 64 -1.71 24.82 7.84
C SER A 64 -2.01 24.29 6.45
N ILE A 65 -1.01 24.24 5.56
CA ILE A 65 -1.14 23.67 4.21
C ILE A 65 -1.31 22.16 4.32
N SER A 66 -0.44 21.49 5.09
CA SER A 66 -0.51 20.04 5.31
C SER A 66 -1.86 19.62 5.91
N GLN A 67 -2.36 20.36 6.90
CA GLN A 67 -3.68 20.09 7.49
C GLN A 67 -4.80 20.23 6.44
N ARG A 68 -4.82 21.31 5.67
CA ARG A 68 -5.85 21.54 4.62
C ARG A 68 -5.77 20.51 3.51
N PHE A 69 -4.57 20.09 3.15
CA PHE A 69 -4.36 19.02 2.19
C PHE A 69 -4.93 17.70 2.73
N PHE A 70 -4.57 17.30 3.94
CA PHE A 70 -5.09 16.10 4.59
C PHE A 70 -6.63 16.09 4.66
N GLU A 71 -7.25 17.20 5.10
CA GLU A 71 -8.71 17.32 5.14
C GLU A 71 -9.35 17.18 3.75
N THR A 72 -8.70 17.73 2.71
CA THR A 72 -9.15 17.64 1.32
C THR A 72 -9.01 16.21 0.79
N GLU A 73 -7.88 15.58 1.05
CA GLU A 73 -7.61 14.19 0.66
C GLU A 73 -8.63 13.23 1.31
N MET A 74 -8.83 13.34 2.61
CA MET A 74 -9.80 12.50 3.34
C MET A 74 -11.23 12.67 2.81
N LYS A 75 -11.62 13.90 2.46
CA LYS A 75 -12.91 14.18 1.83
C LYS A 75 -13.02 13.54 0.44
N ASN A 76 -11.93 13.55 -0.32
CA ASN A 76 -11.89 13.09 -1.70
C ASN A 76 -11.72 11.57 -1.84
N LEU A 77 -11.27 10.91 -0.77
CA LEU A 77 -10.94 9.49 -0.78
C LEU A 77 -12.09 8.59 -1.27
N HIS A 78 -13.34 8.91 -0.90
CA HIS A 78 -14.52 8.15 -1.31
C HIS A 78 -14.92 8.35 -2.79
N MET A 79 -14.44 9.45 -3.42
CA MET A 79 -14.70 9.77 -4.83
C MET A 79 -13.59 9.29 -5.76
N TYR A 80 -12.33 9.50 -5.34
CA TYR A 80 -11.17 9.25 -6.21
C TYR A 80 -10.39 8.00 -5.82
N GLY A 81 -10.68 7.39 -4.65
CA GLY A 81 -9.94 6.25 -4.13
C GLY A 81 -8.51 6.60 -3.70
N TYR A 82 -7.70 5.58 -3.55
CA TYR A 82 -6.28 5.70 -3.18
C TYR A 82 -5.38 5.85 -4.40
N GLY A 83 -4.18 6.38 -4.20
CA GLY A 83 -3.11 6.44 -5.18
C GLY A 83 -2.75 7.85 -5.63
N LEU A 84 -1.66 7.95 -6.38
CA LEU A 84 -1.03 9.22 -6.73
C LEU A 84 -1.96 10.19 -7.45
N LYS A 85 -2.83 9.70 -8.33
CA LYS A 85 -3.79 10.57 -9.05
C LYS A 85 -4.77 11.25 -8.10
N SER A 86 -5.25 10.53 -7.08
CA SER A 86 -6.12 11.09 -6.04
C SER A 86 -5.38 12.16 -5.22
N ILE A 87 -4.12 11.90 -4.87
CA ILE A 87 -3.24 12.85 -4.19
C ILE A 87 -3.08 14.12 -5.01
N MET A 88 -2.73 14.01 -6.30
CA MET A 88 -2.55 15.16 -7.20
C MET A 88 -3.83 15.99 -7.35
N LEU A 89 -4.99 15.36 -7.48
CA LEU A 89 -6.29 16.05 -7.54
C LEU A 89 -6.58 16.78 -6.23
N SER A 90 -6.30 16.16 -5.09
CA SER A 90 -6.49 16.77 -3.77
C SER A 90 -5.52 17.92 -3.51
N MET A 91 -4.28 17.84 -4.00
CA MET A 91 -3.32 18.94 -3.99
C MET A 91 -3.82 20.10 -4.86
N THR A 92 -4.31 19.82 -6.07
CA THR A 92 -4.87 20.84 -6.97
C THR A 92 -6.07 21.56 -6.35
N GLU A 93 -7.00 20.81 -5.73
CA GLU A 93 -8.13 21.39 -4.99
C GLU A 93 -7.66 22.23 -3.81
N THR A 94 -6.61 21.81 -3.11
CA THR A 94 -6.02 22.53 -1.99
C THR A 94 -5.39 23.84 -2.47
N ILE A 95 -4.72 23.87 -3.63
CA ILE A 95 -4.22 25.11 -4.25
C ILE A 95 -5.38 26.09 -4.43
N CYS A 96 -6.47 25.66 -5.07
CA CYS A 96 -7.64 26.53 -5.30
C CYS A 96 -8.18 27.13 -3.98
N LYS A 97 -8.27 26.31 -2.93
CA LYS A 97 -8.76 26.76 -1.61
C LYS A 97 -7.79 27.73 -0.91
N VAL A 98 -6.50 27.45 -0.96
CA VAL A 98 -5.46 28.26 -0.29
C VAL A 98 -5.29 29.63 -0.95
N THR A 99 -5.49 29.70 -2.27
CA THR A 99 -5.30 30.91 -3.07
C THR A 99 -6.61 31.66 -3.36
N ASP A 100 -7.75 31.22 -2.81
CA ASP A 100 -9.09 31.73 -3.13
C ASP A 100 -9.36 31.84 -4.65
N GLY A 101 -8.88 30.86 -5.41
CA GLY A 101 -8.99 30.80 -6.88
C GLY A 101 -8.08 31.78 -7.64
N ASN A 102 -7.25 32.56 -6.95
CA ASN A 102 -6.33 33.52 -7.55
C ASN A 102 -4.90 32.96 -7.72
N GLY A 103 -4.72 31.64 -7.59
CA GLY A 103 -3.43 31.00 -7.75
C GLY A 103 -2.91 31.08 -9.17
N ASN A 104 -1.59 31.20 -9.31
CA ASN A 104 -0.93 31.09 -10.61
C ASN A 104 -1.06 29.63 -11.12
N MET A 105 -1.38 29.46 -12.41
CA MET A 105 -1.43 28.14 -13.07
C MET A 105 -0.14 27.34 -12.90
N HIS A 106 1.00 28.01 -12.78
CA HIS A 106 2.29 27.37 -12.49
C HIS A 106 2.27 26.47 -11.24
N LEU A 107 1.47 26.79 -10.21
CA LEU A 107 1.33 25.94 -9.02
C LEU A 107 0.76 24.55 -9.38
N ILE A 108 -0.16 24.52 -10.33
CA ILE A 108 -0.78 23.27 -10.82
C ILE A 108 0.20 22.53 -11.73
N GLU A 109 0.93 23.23 -12.58
CA GLU A 109 1.96 22.65 -13.46
C GLU A 109 3.05 21.95 -12.65
N GLU A 110 3.50 22.55 -11.53
CA GLU A 110 4.47 21.94 -10.62
C GLU A 110 3.95 20.62 -10.03
N VAL A 111 2.71 20.59 -9.52
CA VAL A 111 2.09 19.37 -8.96
C VAL A 111 1.99 18.29 -10.04
N ILE A 112 1.58 18.64 -11.26
CA ILE A 112 1.49 17.70 -12.37
C ILE A 112 2.89 17.16 -12.73
N GLY A 113 3.88 18.03 -12.85
CA GLY A 113 5.25 17.66 -13.20
C GLY A 113 5.85 16.67 -12.18
N TRP A 114 5.76 17.00 -10.89
CA TRP A 114 6.26 16.11 -9.83
C TRP A 114 5.51 14.79 -9.76
N GLY A 115 4.19 14.79 -10.00
CA GLY A 115 3.41 13.56 -10.09
C GLY A 115 3.86 12.68 -11.26
N GLN A 116 4.15 13.28 -12.43
CA GLN A 116 4.70 12.55 -13.57
C GLN A 116 6.09 12.00 -13.29
N GLU A 117 6.96 12.77 -12.63
CA GLU A 117 8.28 12.31 -12.19
C GLU A 117 8.15 11.09 -11.24
N LEU A 118 7.22 11.17 -10.28
CA LEU A 118 6.99 10.09 -9.33
C LEU A 118 6.49 8.81 -10.01
N LEU A 119 5.59 8.93 -10.98
CA LEU A 119 5.13 7.79 -11.80
C LEU A 119 6.26 7.15 -12.62
N GLN A 120 7.33 7.87 -12.92
CA GLN A 120 8.47 7.37 -13.68
C GLN A 120 9.60 6.82 -12.81
N LYS A 121 9.53 7.02 -11.49
CA LYS A 121 10.54 6.47 -10.58
C LYS A 121 10.62 4.94 -10.71
N PRO A 122 11.83 4.36 -10.68
CA PRO A 122 11.98 2.93 -10.62
C PRO A 122 11.39 2.37 -9.32
N VAL A 123 10.90 1.15 -9.37
CA VAL A 123 10.42 0.44 -8.17
C VAL A 123 11.63 -0.14 -7.44
N THR A 124 11.85 0.32 -6.22
CA THR A 124 12.95 -0.15 -5.36
C THR A 124 12.42 -1.17 -4.37
N LEU A 125 12.80 -2.43 -4.52
CA LEU A 125 12.44 -3.48 -3.56
C LEU A 125 13.07 -3.20 -2.19
N LEU A 126 12.32 -3.48 -1.13
CA LEU A 126 12.87 -3.48 0.22
C LEU A 126 13.87 -4.63 0.39
N GLU A 127 14.79 -4.45 1.37
CA GLU A 127 15.84 -5.43 1.64
C GLU A 127 15.27 -6.82 1.97
N GLY A 128 15.81 -7.88 1.37
CA GLY A 128 15.40 -9.27 1.62
C GLY A 128 14.10 -9.72 0.95
N VAL A 129 13.39 -8.82 0.27
CA VAL A 129 12.10 -9.15 -0.40
C VAL A 129 12.28 -10.21 -1.48
N LYS A 130 13.23 -10.01 -2.37
CA LYS A 130 13.44 -10.92 -3.51
C LYS A 130 13.80 -12.33 -3.05
N GLU A 131 14.68 -12.43 -2.07
CA GLU A 131 15.12 -13.70 -1.46
C GLU A 131 13.94 -14.39 -0.77
N THR A 132 13.14 -13.63 -0.01
CA THR A 132 11.96 -14.15 0.70
C THR A 132 10.92 -14.69 -0.27
N ILE A 133 10.51 -13.89 -1.25
CA ILE A 133 9.52 -14.29 -2.27
C ILE A 133 10.00 -15.53 -3.03
N SER A 134 11.26 -15.54 -3.47
CA SER A 134 11.85 -16.69 -4.17
C SER A 134 11.87 -17.95 -3.30
N SER A 135 12.15 -17.83 -2.00
CA SER A 135 12.21 -18.96 -1.08
C SER A 135 10.85 -19.60 -0.79
N LEU A 136 9.79 -18.82 -0.89
CA LEU A 136 8.40 -19.24 -0.65
C LEU A 136 7.72 -19.74 -1.94
N HIS A 137 8.18 -19.27 -3.09
CA HIS A 137 7.63 -19.69 -4.38
C HIS A 137 7.74 -21.21 -4.58
N GLY A 138 6.67 -21.83 -5.07
CA GLY A 138 6.58 -23.29 -5.24
C GLY A 138 6.28 -24.07 -3.96
N LYS A 139 6.37 -23.45 -2.77
CA LYS A 139 5.98 -24.07 -1.49
C LYS A 139 4.59 -23.62 -1.07
N TYR A 140 4.22 -22.39 -1.38
CA TYR A 140 2.94 -21.75 -1.10
C TYR A 140 2.40 -21.09 -2.37
N LYS A 141 1.09 -20.90 -2.44
CA LYS A 141 0.47 -20.05 -3.45
C LYS A 141 0.61 -18.60 -3.01
N LEU A 142 1.53 -17.87 -3.65
CA LEU A 142 1.76 -16.47 -3.32
C LEU A 142 0.70 -15.58 -3.98
N VAL A 143 0.17 -14.65 -3.22
CA VAL A 143 -0.86 -13.69 -3.65
C VAL A 143 -0.33 -12.28 -3.40
N LEU A 144 -0.51 -11.39 -4.35
CA LEU A 144 -0.33 -9.96 -4.12
C LEU A 144 -1.70 -9.34 -3.87
N ALA A 145 -1.89 -8.70 -2.72
CA ALA A 145 -3.12 -8.05 -2.33
C ALA A 145 -2.82 -6.58 -2.00
N THR A 146 -2.96 -5.70 -2.97
CA THR A 146 -2.64 -4.28 -2.85
C THR A 146 -3.84 -3.40 -3.10
N LYS A 147 -3.82 -2.15 -2.64
CA LYS A 147 -4.82 -1.14 -2.96
C LYS A 147 -4.21 0.06 -3.67
N GLY A 148 -5.00 0.75 -4.47
CA GLY A 148 -4.56 1.95 -5.16
C GLY A 148 -5.09 2.08 -6.57
N ASP A 149 -4.49 3.00 -7.34
CA ASP A 149 -4.82 3.17 -8.75
C ASP A 149 -4.39 1.93 -9.55
N LEU A 150 -5.36 1.33 -10.25
CA LEU A 150 -5.16 0.09 -10.99
C LEU A 150 -4.00 0.18 -11.99
N PHE A 151 -3.89 1.30 -12.69
CA PHE A 151 -2.87 1.47 -13.74
C PHE A 151 -1.47 1.60 -13.13
N ASP A 152 -1.36 2.38 -12.04
CA ASP A 152 -0.08 2.57 -11.34
C ASP A 152 0.37 1.28 -10.65
N GLN A 153 -0.52 0.58 -9.95
CA GLN A 153 -0.17 -0.69 -9.31
C GLN A 153 0.28 -1.75 -10.33
N LYS A 154 -0.41 -1.87 -11.47
CA LYS A 154 0.05 -2.76 -12.55
C LYS A 154 1.45 -2.41 -13.04
N ARG A 155 1.73 -1.13 -13.27
CA ARG A 155 3.06 -0.64 -13.66
C ARG A 155 4.13 -1.01 -12.63
N LYS A 156 3.86 -0.77 -11.34
CA LYS A 156 4.79 -1.11 -10.25
C LYS A 156 5.04 -2.61 -10.17
N ILE A 157 4.01 -3.42 -10.27
CA ILE A 157 4.11 -4.88 -10.25
C ILE A 157 5.01 -5.39 -11.38
N GLU A 158 4.82 -4.92 -12.60
CA GLU A 158 5.68 -5.30 -13.75
C GLU A 158 7.12 -4.81 -13.54
N ALA A 159 7.30 -3.56 -13.11
CA ALA A 159 8.62 -2.97 -12.89
C ALA A 159 9.39 -3.61 -11.71
N SER A 160 8.70 -4.20 -10.73
CA SER A 160 9.32 -4.89 -9.60
C SER A 160 10.05 -6.18 -9.97
N GLY A 161 9.72 -6.79 -11.12
CA GLY A 161 10.20 -8.11 -11.51
C GLY A 161 9.69 -9.26 -10.63
N LEU A 162 8.64 -9.01 -9.82
CA LEU A 162 8.06 -10.02 -8.93
C LEU A 162 6.79 -10.68 -9.51
N ARG A 163 6.27 -10.18 -10.64
CA ARG A 163 4.99 -10.62 -11.23
C ARG A 163 4.86 -12.13 -11.35
N GLU A 164 5.90 -12.79 -11.81
CA GLU A 164 5.92 -14.23 -12.11
C GLU A 164 5.90 -15.14 -10.86
N TYR A 165 6.23 -14.59 -9.69
CA TYR A 165 6.19 -15.35 -8.44
C TYR A 165 4.77 -15.47 -7.87
N PHE A 166 3.84 -14.60 -8.27
CA PHE A 166 2.50 -14.57 -7.73
C PHE A 166 1.52 -15.43 -8.53
N HIS A 167 0.85 -16.34 -7.81
CA HIS A 167 -0.24 -17.16 -8.30
C HIS A 167 -1.48 -16.32 -8.65
N HIS A 168 -1.76 -15.30 -7.82
CA HIS A 168 -2.86 -14.35 -8.03
C HIS A 168 -2.43 -12.94 -7.64
N ILE A 169 -3.00 -11.95 -8.33
CA ILE A 169 -2.79 -10.52 -8.05
C ILE A 169 -4.15 -9.87 -7.95
N GLU A 170 -4.43 -9.29 -6.79
CA GLU A 170 -5.64 -8.52 -6.52
C GLU A 170 -5.28 -7.06 -6.24
N ILE A 171 -5.79 -6.16 -7.08
CA ILE A 171 -5.68 -4.71 -6.89
C ILE A 171 -7.05 -4.21 -6.45
N MET A 172 -7.17 -3.91 -5.17
CA MET A 172 -8.43 -3.55 -4.52
C MET A 172 -8.63 -2.04 -4.53
N SER A 173 -9.87 -1.59 -4.54
CA SER A 173 -10.20 -0.18 -4.31
C SER A 173 -10.06 0.22 -2.83
N ASP A 174 -10.27 -0.73 -1.91
CA ASP A 174 -9.99 -0.61 -0.48
C ASP A 174 -9.64 -1.99 0.07
N LYS A 175 -9.19 -2.07 1.33
CA LYS A 175 -8.84 -3.32 2.02
C LYS A 175 -9.69 -3.47 3.28
N LYS A 176 -10.99 -3.66 3.08
CA LYS A 176 -11.97 -3.96 4.13
C LYS A 176 -12.27 -5.45 4.18
N ILE A 177 -13.05 -5.87 5.15
CA ILE A 177 -13.48 -7.27 5.35
C ILE A 177 -14.10 -7.83 4.07
N ASP A 178 -15.03 -7.09 3.44
CA ASP A 178 -15.70 -7.50 2.21
C ASP A 178 -14.74 -7.67 1.03
N ASP A 179 -13.67 -6.87 0.97
CA ASP A 179 -12.65 -6.97 -0.07
C ASP A 179 -11.84 -8.26 0.09
N TYR A 180 -11.43 -8.58 1.32
CA TYR A 180 -10.75 -9.83 1.62
C TYR A 180 -11.67 -11.04 1.50
N GLN A 181 -12.97 -10.93 1.83
CA GLN A 181 -13.92 -12.01 1.59
C GLN A 181 -13.99 -12.34 0.10
N ARG A 182 -14.09 -11.32 -0.78
CA ARG A 182 -14.06 -11.53 -2.23
C ARG A 182 -12.76 -12.16 -2.72
N LEU A 183 -11.62 -11.76 -2.17
CA LEU A 183 -10.33 -12.38 -2.48
C LEU A 183 -10.32 -13.86 -2.10
N ILE A 184 -10.73 -14.19 -0.89
CA ILE A 184 -10.83 -15.57 -0.37
C ILE A 184 -11.76 -16.43 -1.25
N ASP A 185 -12.91 -15.90 -1.62
CA ASP A 185 -13.87 -16.57 -2.50
C ASP A 185 -13.27 -16.80 -3.90
N THR A 186 -12.56 -15.81 -4.45
CA THR A 186 -11.87 -15.92 -5.75
C THR A 186 -10.77 -16.98 -5.73
N LEU A 187 -10.02 -17.06 -4.63
CA LEU A 187 -8.97 -18.05 -4.46
C LEU A 187 -9.51 -19.47 -4.17
N GLY A 188 -10.79 -19.59 -3.80
CA GLY A 188 -11.36 -20.82 -3.29
C GLY A 188 -10.66 -21.31 -2.02
N CYS A 189 -10.22 -20.38 -1.18
CA CYS A 189 -9.37 -20.60 -0.03
C CYS A 189 -10.17 -20.41 1.27
N PRO A 190 -10.22 -21.41 2.18
CA PRO A 190 -10.76 -21.15 3.51
C PRO A 190 -9.90 -20.10 4.25
N PRO A 191 -10.50 -19.16 5.02
CA PRO A 191 -9.75 -18.09 5.71
C PRO A 191 -8.59 -18.62 6.56
N GLU A 192 -8.76 -19.71 7.23
CA GLU A 192 -7.74 -20.35 8.10
C GLU A 192 -6.53 -20.93 7.34
N LYS A 193 -6.54 -20.86 5.99
CA LYS A 193 -5.40 -21.24 5.16
C LYS A 193 -4.68 -20.04 4.55
N LEU A 194 -5.15 -18.83 4.82
CA LEU A 194 -4.57 -17.57 4.34
C LEU A 194 -3.70 -16.93 5.43
N LEU A 195 -2.49 -16.56 5.07
CA LEU A 195 -1.63 -15.66 5.84
C LEU A 195 -1.46 -14.36 5.05
N MET A 196 -1.89 -13.24 5.62
CA MET A 196 -1.63 -11.90 5.07
C MET A 196 -0.41 -11.27 5.73
N ILE A 197 0.48 -10.69 4.93
CA ILE A 197 1.69 -9.99 5.36
C ILE A 197 1.63 -8.57 4.84
N GLY A 198 1.70 -7.59 5.72
CA GLY A 198 1.62 -6.18 5.33
C GLY A 198 2.00 -5.22 6.43
N ASN A 199 2.18 -3.95 6.05
CA ASN A 199 2.62 -2.87 6.95
C ASN A 199 1.45 -2.14 7.63
N SER A 200 0.23 -2.27 7.15
CA SER A 200 -0.92 -1.54 7.68
C SER A 200 -1.78 -2.41 8.59
N VAL A 201 -1.74 -2.14 9.90
CA VAL A 201 -2.61 -2.85 10.87
C VAL A 201 -4.09 -2.74 10.45
N LYS A 202 -4.53 -1.56 10.03
CA LYS A 202 -5.92 -1.30 9.64
C LYS A 202 -6.34 -2.02 8.36
N SER A 203 -5.46 -2.06 7.37
CA SER A 203 -5.78 -2.53 6.02
C SER A 203 -5.40 -3.99 5.78
N ASP A 204 -4.30 -4.47 6.40
CA ASP A 204 -3.76 -5.79 6.10
C ASP A 204 -4.03 -6.80 7.21
N ILE A 205 -4.04 -6.34 8.45
CA ILE A 205 -4.05 -7.24 9.61
C ILE A 205 -5.47 -7.49 10.12
N LEU A 206 -6.14 -6.42 10.57
CA LEU A 206 -7.44 -6.55 11.23
C LEU A 206 -8.52 -7.22 10.37
N PRO A 207 -8.70 -6.86 9.08
CA PRO A 207 -9.75 -7.46 8.27
C PRO A 207 -9.56 -8.97 8.05
N VAL A 208 -8.31 -9.43 7.90
CA VAL A 208 -8.01 -10.85 7.67
C VAL A 208 -8.19 -11.65 8.96
N LEU A 209 -7.77 -11.10 10.11
CA LEU A 209 -8.00 -11.74 11.41
C LEU A 209 -9.49 -11.87 11.73
N GLU A 210 -10.30 -10.88 11.40
CA GLU A 210 -11.75 -10.89 11.62
C GLU A 210 -12.45 -11.97 10.79
N LEU A 211 -11.94 -12.28 9.61
CA LEU A 211 -12.40 -13.40 8.78
C LEU A 211 -11.92 -14.77 9.26
N GLY A 212 -11.03 -14.82 10.27
CA GLY A 212 -10.47 -16.06 10.79
C GLY A 212 -9.18 -16.52 10.13
N GLY A 213 -8.59 -15.69 9.27
CA GLY A 213 -7.27 -15.90 8.67
C GLY A 213 -6.12 -15.59 9.64
N TYR A 214 -4.91 -15.68 9.14
CA TYR A 214 -3.69 -15.31 9.85
C TYR A 214 -3.11 -14.02 9.26
N ALA A 215 -2.46 -13.23 10.10
CA ALA A 215 -1.79 -12.02 9.64
C ALA A 215 -0.47 -11.79 10.35
N ALA A 216 0.50 -11.24 9.62
CA ALA A 216 1.81 -10.84 10.12
C ALA A 216 2.02 -9.36 9.79
N HIS A 217 2.23 -8.53 10.82
CA HIS A 217 2.52 -7.12 10.68
C HIS A 217 4.03 -6.93 10.50
N VAL A 218 4.41 -6.32 9.39
CA VAL A 218 5.79 -5.89 9.09
C VAL A 218 5.77 -4.37 9.09
N PRO A 219 6.16 -3.71 10.19
CA PRO A 219 6.15 -2.25 10.25
C PRO A 219 7.19 -1.68 9.29
N TYR A 220 6.82 -0.58 8.64
CA TYR A 220 7.70 0.21 7.77
C TYR A 220 8.16 1.46 8.50
#